data_0969ace57fd9f547520c0697e1783879
#
_entry.id   0969ace57fd9f547520c0697e1783879
#
_cell.length_a   1.000
_cell.length_b   1.000
_cell.length_c   1.000
_cell.angle_alpha   90.00
_cell.angle_beta   90.00
_cell.angle_gamma   90.00
#
_symmetry.space_group_name_H-M   'P 1'
#
loop_
_entity.id
_entity.type
_entity.pdbx_description
1 polymer ?
#
loop_
_entity_poly.entity_id
_entity_poly.type
_entity_poly.pdbx_seq_one_letter_code
_entity_poly.pdbx_strand_id
1 'polypeptide(L)'
;MAIIGSTRPAAAGEDLDVRGRAVTGRSRRNAAGWLFILPFLLVFAAFLVAPLVYAAYLSLYTKGLATGTTFAGIHNYTRAFTDPSFRKGLWLVVRFSLVVIPLQMIVALVAALLLDEVTGRLARFSRLMIFLPYAVPAVLGALMWGFLYSPTFGPLEQISSLFNVQAPFLLSSGNIFYGLLNVVTWQWSGYYMVIIYAALKSVDTTLYEAARIDGATARQIAWKIKVPLVAPAFALIIVFSLIGTLQFFTEPQILGPIANGSVTPDFTPNIYAFNLAFTYAQFNYASTISFALGFVVFVAVAIFMVVTRKRGSIFT
;
A
#
# COMPACT_ATOMS: atom_id res chain seq x y z
N MET A 1 18.96 -56.82 -67.08
CA MET A 1 17.63 -57.11 -67.66
C MET A 1 16.73 -55.98 -67.09
N ALA A 2 16.66 -54.85 -67.78
CA ALA A 2 15.49 -54.35 -68.48
C ALA A 2 14.28 -54.24 -67.53
N ILE A 3 13.57 -53.13 -67.35
CA ILE A 3 12.90 -52.28 -68.34
C ILE A 3 12.16 -51.10 -67.61
N ILE A 4 12.20 -49.90 -68.17
CA ILE A 4 11.11 -48.91 -68.41
C ILE A 4 10.41 -48.27 -67.19
N GLY A 5 10.53 -47.04 -66.80
CA GLY A 5 10.21 -45.84 -67.55
C GLY A 5 8.70 -45.57 -67.63
N SER A 6 8.16 -44.66 -66.77
CA SER A 6 6.96 -43.91 -67.15
C SER A 6 6.97 -42.55 -66.45
N THR A 7 7.21 -41.54 -67.26
CA THR A 7 6.95 -40.14 -67.04
C THR A 7 5.46 -39.87 -66.84
N ARG A 8 5.06 -39.16 -65.81
CA ARG A 8 3.75 -38.48 -65.75
C ARG A 8 3.95 -36.97 -65.80
N PRO A 9 3.11 -36.29 -66.53
CA PRO A 9 3.23 -34.86 -66.74
C PRO A 9 2.76 -34.02 -65.53
N ALA A 10 3.38 -32.88 -65.42
CA ALA A 10 3.02 -31.83 -64.50
C ALA A 10 1.57 -31.41 -64.69
N ALA A 11 0.77 -31.44 -63.67
CA ALA A 11 -0.50 -30.73 -63.59
C ALA A 11 -0.24 -29.31 -63.13
N ALA A 12 -0.74 -28.38 -63.93
CA ALA A 12 -0.65 -26.96 -63.79
C ALA A 12 -1.19 -26.45 -62.44
N GLY A 13 -0.58 -25.39 -62.01
CA GLY A 13 -0.92 -24.70 -60.76
C GLY A 13 -2.35 -24.22 -60.71
N GLU A 14 -2.89 -24.37 -59.55
CA GLU A 14 -3.94 -23.51 -59.04
C GLU A 14 -3.33 -22.70 -57.90
N ASP A 15 -2.84 -21.50 -58.27
CA ASP A 15 -2.52 -20.43 -57.34
C ASP A 15 -3.85 -19.97 -56.70
N LEU A 16 -4.19 -20.59 -55.57
CA LEU A 16 -5.28 -20.10 -54.73
C LEU A 16 -4.80 -18.83 -54.03
N ASP A 17 -5.34 -17.73 -54.54
CA ASP A 17 -5.23 -16.40 -53.96
C ASP A 17 -5.77 -16.37 -52.51
N VAL A 18 -4.88 -16.54 -51.53
CA VAL A 18 -5.16 -16.52 -50.09
C VAL A 18 -5.12 -15.08 -49.53
N ARG A 19 -5.07 -14.03 -50.34
CA ARG A 19 -4.90 -12.65 -49.87
C ARG A 19 -6.18 -11.85 -49.63
N GLY A 20 -7.38 -12.41 -49.76
CA GLY A 20 -8.64 -11.67 -49.78
C GLY A 20 -9.47 -11.64 -48.48
N ARG A 21 -9.14 -12.39 -47.41
CA ARG A 21 -10.10 -12.55 -46.25
C ARG A 21 -9.59 -12.25 -44.86
N ALA A 22 -8.40 -11.74 -44.63
CA ALA A 22 -7.80 -11.62 -43.30
C ALA A 22 -7.92 -10.23 -42.62
N VAL A 23 -8.41 -9.19 -43.30
CA VAL A 23 -8.29 -7.81 -42.78
C VAL A 23 -9.53 -7.30 -42.03
N THR A 24 -10.71 -7.81 -42.33
CA THR A 24 -11.97 -7.30 -41.74
C THR A 24 -12.30 -7.88 -40.34
N GLY A 25 -11.73 -9.02 -39.97
CA GLY A 25 -11.99 -9.68 -38.66
C GLY A 25 -11.25 -9.05 -37.48
N ARG A 26 -10.09 -8.43 -37.72
CA ARG A 26 -9.22 -7.89 -36.67
C ARG A 26 -9.77 -6.58 -36.10
N SER A 27 -10.38 -5.73 -36.90
CA SER A 27 -10.99 -4.45 -36.46
C SER A 27 -12.25 -4.68 -35.62
N ARG A 28 -13.14 -5.62 -35.99
CA ARG A 28 -14.34 -5.94 -35.19
C ARG A 28 -14.04 -6.60 -33.85
N ARG A 29 -13.00 -7.44 -33.78
CA ARG A 29 -12.55 -8.05 -32.48
C ARG A 29 -12.02 -7.00 -31.54
N ASN A 30 -11.30 -5.98 -32.03
CA ASN A 30 -10.80 -4.89 -31.20
C ASN A 30 -11.95 -4.00 -30.69
N ALA A 31 -12.96 -3.71 -31.53
CA ALA A 31 -14.14 -2.93 -31.11
C ALA A 31 -14.97 -3.63 -30.02
N ALA A 32 -15.14 -4.95 -30.08
CA ALA A 32 -15.82 -5.70 -29.02
C ALA A 32 -15.06 -5.64 -27.69
N GLY A 33 -13.71 -5.71 -27.69
CA GLY A 33 -12.90 -5.54 -26.49
C GLY A 33 -13.09 -4.18 -25.82
N TRP A 34 -13.11 -3.10 -26.62
CA TRP A 34 -13.38 -1.75 -26.12
C TRP A 34 -14.79 -1.60 -25.54
N LEU A 35 -15.80 -2.24 -26.14
CA LEU A 35 -17.17 -2.18 -25.64
C LEU A 35 -17.33 -2.81 -24.24
N PHE A 36 -16.59 -3.88 -23.95
CA PHE A 36 -16.59 -4.50 -22.62
C PHE A 36 -15.91 -3.63 -21.55
N ILE A 37 -14.88 -2.87 -21.93
CA ILE A 37 -14.15 -1.99 -20.99
C ILE A 37 -14.86 -0.64 -20.83
N LEU A 38 -15.66 -0.21 -21.83
CA LEU A 38 -16.28 1.11 -21.88
C LEU A 38 -17.09 1.47 -20.61
N PRO A 39 -17.97 0.61 -20.05
CA PRO A 39 -18.72 0.93 -18.86
C PRO A 39 -17.80 1.26 -17.66
N PHE A 40 -16.73 0.47 -17.47
CA PHE A 40 -15.73 0.75 -16.46
C PHE A 40 -15.01 2.08 -16.72
N LEU A 41 -14.57 2.33 -17.95
CA LEU A 41 -13.87 3.57 -18.29
C LEU A 41 -14.74 4.81 -18.09
N LEU A 42 -16.04 4.75 -18.39
CA LEU A 42 -16.96 5.87 -18.17
C LEU A 42 -17.10 6.18 -16.66
N VAL A 43 -17.33 5.16 -15.83
CA VAL A 43 -17.41 5.32 -14.38
C VAL A 43 -16.08 5.82 -13.82
N PHE A 44 -14.98 5.25 -14.24
CA PHE A 44 -13.63 5.66 -13.85
C PHE A 44 -13.34 7.12 -14.23
N ALA A 45 -13.66 7.51 -15.47
CA ALA A 45 -13.48 8.87 -15.94
C ALA A 45 -14.37 9.87 -15.16
N ALA A 46 -15.64 9.53 -14.93
CA ALA A 46 -16.60 10.42 -14.28
C ALA A 46 -16.34 10.58 -12.77
N PHE A 47 -15.98 9.52 -12.07
CA PHE A 47 -15.89 9.52 -10.60
C PHE A 47 -14.46 9.60 -10.06
N LEU A 48 -13.44 9.34 -10.86
CA LEU A 48 -12.05 9.45 -10.44
C LEU A 48 -11.31 10.53 -11.24
N VAL A 49 -11.29 10.44 -12.57
CA VAL A 49 -10.47 11.34 -13.39
C VAL A 49 -11.03 12.77 -13.36
N ALA A 50 -12.34 12.95 -13.55
CA ALA A 50 -12.95 14.28 -13.61
C ALA A 50 -12.81 15.05 -12.27
N PRO A 51 -13.10 14.48 -11.07
CA PRO A 51 -12.82 15.15 -9.80
C PRO A 51 -11.34 15.45 -9.58
N LEU A 52 -10.44 14.55 -9.99
CA LEU A 52 -8.99 14.75 -9.87
C LEU A 52 -8.52 15.92 -10.73
N VAL A 53 -8.98 16.00 -11.99
CA VAL A 53 -8.69 17.12 -12.90
C VAL A 53 -9.27 18.43 -12.33
N TYR A 54 -10.48 18.40 -11.78
CA TYR A 54 -11.09 19.56 -11.13
C TYR A 54 -10.30 20.01 -9.89
N ALA A 55 -9.86 19.07 -9.05
CA ALA A 55 -8.99 19.39 -7.91
C ALA A 55 -7.63 19.97 -8.38
N ALA A 56 -7.04 19.43 -9.47
CA ALA A 56 -5.84 20.00 -10.06
C ALA A 56 -6.07 21.43 -10.57
N TYR A 57 -7.21 21.69 -11.21
CA TYR A 57 -7.61 23.04 -11.59
C TYR A 57 -7.71 23.96 -10.36
N LEU A 58 -8.43 23.54 -9.31
CA LEU A 58 -8.58 24.32 -8.08
C LEU A 58 -7.24 24.63 -7.42
N SER A 59 -6.27 23.74 -7.45
CA SER A 59 -4.94 23.94 -6.84
C SER A 59 -4.14 25.09 -7.45
N LEU A 60 -4.44 25.46 -8.69
CA LEU A 60 -3.81 26.59 -9.39
C LEU A 60 -4.45 27.94 -9.11
N TYR A 61 -5.56 27.98 -8.36
CA TYR A 61 -6.28 29.19 -8.03
C TYR A 61 -6.27 29.43 -6.52
N THR A 62 -6.32 30.69 -6.12
CA THR A 62 -6.54 31.09 -4.72
C THR A 62 -7.84 31.85 -4.60
N LYS A 63 -8.54 31.68 -3.47
CA LYS A 63 -9.79 32.38 -3.18
C LYS A 63 -9.56 33.33 -2.00
N GLY A 64 -9.52 34.64 -2.28
CA GLY A 64 -9.47 35.67 -1.26
C GLY A 64 -10.87 36.21 -0.93
N LEU A 65 -11.08 36.63 0.32
CA LEU A 65 -12.36 37.21 0.75
C LEU A 65 -12.73 38.50 -0.01
N ALA A 66 -11.73 39.35 -0.31
CA ALA A 66 -11.93 40.61 -1.01
C ALA A 66 -11.66 40.50 -2.52
N THR A 67 -10.78 39.63 -2.96
CA THR A 67 -10.31 39.56 -4.36
C THR A 67 -11.03 38.49 -5.19
N GLY A 68 -11.90 37.69 -4.55
CA GLY A 68 -12.55 36.56 -5.21
C GLY A 68 -11.56 35.45 -5.58
N THR A 69 -11.83 34.74 -6.68
CA THR A 69 -10.95 33.65 -7.16
C THR A 69 -9.97 34.21 -8.20
N THR A 70 -8.67 34.11 -7.91
CA THR A 70 -7.59 34.59 -8.78
C THR A 70 -6.63 33.43 -9.14
N PHE A 71 -6.04 33.49 -10.32
CA PHE A 71 -5.05 32.51 -10.75
C PHE A 71 -3.74 32.70 -9.99
N ALA A 72 -3.29 31.68 -9.27
CA ALA A 72 -2.07 31.70 -8.47
C ALA A 72 -0.95 30.84 -9.09
N GLY A 73 -1.24 30.01 -10.09
CA GLY A 73 -0.29 29.12 -10.72
C GLY A 73 0.43 28.24 -9.69
N ILE A 74 1.77 28.23 -9.71
CA ILE A 74 2.60 27.43 -8.79
C ILE A 74 2.79 28.09 -7.42
N HIS A 75 2.32 29.32 -7.20
CA HIS A 75 2.52 30.03 -5.92
C HIS A 75 1.91 29.29 -4.73
N ASN A 76 0.74 28.64 -4.91
CA ASN A 76 0.15 27.82 -3.86
C ASN A 76 1.05 26.65 -3.46
N TYR A 77 1.77 26.06 -4.38
CA TYR A 77 2.71 24.96 -4.10
C TYR A 77 3.95 25.44 -3.34
N THR A 78 4.53 26.57 -3.73
CA THR A 78 5.66 27.17 -2.97
C THR A 78 5.23 27.51 -1.55
N ARG A 79 4.03 28.05 -1.39
CA ARG A 79 3.40 28.29 -0.08
C ARG A 79 3.25 26.96 0.71
N ALA A 80 2.73 25.92 0.09
CA ALA A 80 2.52 24.62 0.75
C ALA A 80 3.82 24.04 1.33
N PHE A 81 4.93 24.08 0.57
CA PHE A 81 6.23 23.57 1.05
C PHE A 81 6.89 24.47 2.10
N THR A 82 6.46 25.72 2.26
CA THR A 82 6.91 26.62 3.33
C THR A 82 5.95 26.67 4.52
N ASP A 83 4.74 26.12 4.39
CA ASP A 83 3.71 26.11 5.43
C ASP A 83 4.16 25.27 6.63
N PRO A 84 4.24 25.87 7.85
CA PRO A 84 4.65 25.17 9.05
C PRO A 84 3.77 23.95 9.39
N SER A 85 2.45 24.05 9.17
CA SER A 85 1.49 22.97 9.45
C SER A 85 1.70 21.77 8.52
N PHE A 86 1.86 22.03 7.22
CA PHE A 86 2.16 20.98 6.26
C PHE A 86 3.51 20.29 6.56
N ARG A 87 4.55 21.09 6.85
CA ARG A 87 5.90 20.56 7.18
C ARG A 87 5.92 19.74 8.47
N LYS A 88 5.21 20.19 9.51
CA LYS A 88 5.06 19.48 10.78
C LYS A 88 4.38 18.13 10.56
N GLY A 89 3.23 18.12 9.88
CA GLY A 89 2.51 16.90 9.53
C GLY A 89 3.34 15.94 8.66
N LEU A 90 4.05 16.49 7.65
CA LEU A 90 4.93 15.70 6.78
C LEU A 90 6.07 15.04 7.58
N TRP A 91 6.71 15.80 8.48
CA TRP A 91 7.75 15.25 9.34
C TRP A 91 7.23 14.14 10.27
N LEU A 92 6.01 14.29 10.78
CA LEU A 92 5.38 13.26 11.60
C LEU A 92 5.18 11.97 10.80
N VAL A 93 4.58 12.04 9.60
CA VAL A 93 4.33 10.82 8.80
C VAL A 93 5.62 10.18 8.29
N VAL A 94 6.67 10.96 8.00
CA VAL A 94 7.99 10.43 7.66
C VAL A 94 8.60 9.66 8.83
N ARG A 95 8.63 10.24 10.04
CA ARG A 95 9.12 9.54 11.25
C ARG A 95 8.29 8.30 11.54
N PHE A 96 6.97 8.40 11.39
CA PHE A 96 6.07 7.27 11.59
C PHE A 96 6.38 6.14 10.60
N SER A 97 6.57 6.45 9.33
CA SER A 97 6.94 5.47 8.29
C SER A 97 8.27 4.78 8.59
N LEU A 98 9.27 5.55 9.05
CA LEU A 98 10.60 5.00 9.38
C LEU A 98 10.56 4.01 10.54
N VAL A 99 9.57 4.09 11.43
CA VAL A 99 9.41 3.18 12.57
C VAL A 99 8.44 2.04 12.25
N VAL A 100 7.26 2.38 11.69
CA VAL A 100 6.20 1.38 11.48
C VAL A 100 6.53 0.37 10.38
N ILE A 101 7.19 0.81 9.29
CA ILE A 101 7.51 -0.10 8.18
C ILE A 101 8.47 -1.22 8.63
N PRO A 102 9.63 -0.94 9.24
CA PRO A 102 10.49 -2.00 9.76
C PRO A 102 9.80 -2.87 10.80
N LEU A 103 9.01 -2.28 11.70
CA LEU A 103 8.29 -3.02 12.74
C LEU A 103 7.29 -4.01 12.14
N GLN A 104 6.46 -3.56 11.21
CA GLN A 104 5.51 -4.42 10.50
C GLN A 104 6.22 -5.54 9.73
N MET A 105 7.33 -5.23 9.07
CA MET A 105 8.13 -6.22 8.32
C MET A 105 8.71 -7.29 9.26
N ILE A 106 9.24 -6.89 10.42
CA ILE A 106 9.79 -7.83 11.42
C ILE A 106 8.66 -8.73 11.94
N VAL A 107 7.54 -8.15 12.35
CA VAL A 107 6.39 -8.91 12.87
C VAL A 107 5.86 -9.87 11.80
N ALA A 108 5.67 -9.40 10.58
CA ALA A 108 5.17 -10.21 9.47
C ALA A 108 6.15 -11.34 9.08
N LEU A 109 7.45 -11.05 9.03
CA LEU A 109 8.48 -12.03 8.72
C LEU A 109 8.56 -13.11 9.79
N VAL A 110 8.60 -12.74 11.05
CA VAL A 110 8.65 -13.70 12.17
C VAL A 110 7.40 -14.59 12.14
N ALA A 111 6.22 -14.01 11.98
CA ALA A 111 4.98 -14.76 11.87
C ALA A 111 4.96 -15.69 10.65
N ALA A 112 5.44 -15.25 9.49
CA ALA A 112 5.51 -16.07 8.27
C ALA A 112 6.48 -17.24 8.43
N LEU A 113 7.67 -17.02 9.02
CA LEU A 113 8.66 -18.07 9.25
C LEU A 113 8.15 -19.13 10.25
N LEU A 114 7.49 -18.68 11.34
CA LEU A 114 6.88 -19.60 12.31
C LEU A 114 5.77 -20.43 11.67
N LEU A 115 4.92 -19.81 10.86
CA LEU A 115 3.84 -20.51 10.15
C LEU A 115 4.34 -21.43 9.03
N ASP A 116 5.53 -21.18 8.52
CA ASP A 116 6.14 -22.05 7.49
C ASP A 116 6.56 -23.43 8.05
N GLU A 117 6.94 -23.47 9.32
CA GLU A 117 7.32 -24.71 10.04
C GLU A 117 6.10 -25.49 10.58
N VAL A 118 4.93 -24.83 10.70
CA VAL A 118 3.71 -25.49 11.22
C VAL A 118 2.89 -26.05 10.07
N THR A 119 2.35 -27.26 10.23
CA THR A 119 1.53 -27.95 9.23
C THR A 119 0.12 -28.27 9.73
N GLY A 120 -0.77 -28.65 8.83
CA GLY A 120 -2.10 -29.14 9.17
C GLY A 120 -3.12 -28.07 9.55
N ARG A 121 -4.07 -28.44 10.43
CA ARG A 121 -5.19 -27.59 10.84
C ARG A 121 -4.76 -26.38 11.67
N LEU A 122 -3.74 -26.57 12.51
CA LEU A 122 -3.21 -25.48 13.37
C LEU A 122 -2.63 -24.36 12.54
N ALA A 123 -1.82 -24.67 11.51
CA ALA A 123 -1.26 -23.66 10.61
C ALA A 123 -2.35 -22.85 9.91
N ARG A 124 -3.41 -23.51 9.47
CA ARG A 124 -4.54 -22.84 8.80
C ARG A 124 -5.28 -21.91 9.75
N PHE A 125 -5.57 -22.36 10.96
CA PHE A 125 -6.23 -21.57 11.98
C PHE A 125 -5.37 -20.37 12.42
N SER A 126 -4.10 -20.58 12.73
CA SER A 126 -3.17 -19.50 13.14
C SER A 126 -3.02 -18.44 12.05
N ARG A 127 -2.93 -18.86 10.77
CA ARG A 127 -2.89 -17.93 9.64
C ARG A 127 -4.14 -17.06 9.57
N LEU A 128 -5.30 -17.68 9.73
CA LEU A 128 -6.58 -16.95 9.74
C LEU A 128 -6.62 -15.94 10.89
N MET A 129 -6.22 -16.34 12.09
CA MET A 129 -6.24 -15.47 13.27
C MET A 129 -5.28 -14.29 13.15
N ILE A 130 -4.08 -14.49 12.60
CA ILE A 130 -3.10 -13.42 12.38
C ILE A 130 -3.55 -12.48 11.23
N PHE A 131 -4.28 -12.99 10.23
CA PHE A 131 -4.81 -12.20 9.13
C PHE A 131 -6.09 -11.42 9.50
N LEU A 132 -6.87 -11.93 10.46
CA LEU A 132 -8.19 -11.39 10.81
C LEU A 132 -8.21 -9.87 11.11
N PRO A 133 -7.22 -9.29 11.81
CA PRO A 133 -7.15 -7.84 12.03
C PRO A 133 -7.21 -7.01 10.74
N TYR A 134 -6.57 -7.45 9.68
CA TYR A 134 -6.61 -6.78 8.38
C TYR A 134 -8.02 -6.77 7.76
N ALA A 135 -8.82 -7.80 8.00
CA ALA A 135 -10.19 -7.87 7.50
C ALA A 135 -11.16 -6.92 8.25
N VAL A 136 -10.76 -6.39 9.41
CA VAL A 136 -11.54 -5.41 10.17
C VAL A 136 -11.45 -4.04 9.46
N PRO A 137 -12.57 -3.37 9.14
CA PRO A 137 -12.54 -2.00 8.62
C PRO A 137 -11.74 -1.07 9.53
N ALA A 138 -10.86 -0.23 8.96
CA ALA A 138 -9.93 0.62 9.72
C ALA A 138 -10.63 1.51 10.78
N VAL A 139 -11.82 2.04 10.45
CA VAL A 139 -12.64 2.84 11.37
C VAL A 139 -13.03 2.03 12.61
N LEU A 140 -13.50 0.80 12.41
CA LEU A 140 -13.88 -0.09 13.53
C LEU A 140 -12.67 -0.53 14.34
N GLY A 141 -11.55 -0.82 13.68
CA GLY A 141 -10.28 -1.11 14.35
C GLY A 141 -9.81 0.05 15.23
N ALA A 142 -9.84 1.27 14.70
CA ALA A 142 -9.48 2.46 15.46
C ALA A 142 -10.40 2.70 16.68
N LEU A 143 -11.72 2.56 16.51
CA LEU A 143 -12.69 2.69 17.61
C LEU A 143 -12.48 1.62 18.67
N MET A 144 -12.24 0.37 18.28
CA MET A 144 -11.95 -0.73 19.20
C MET A 144 -10.70 -0.44 20.03
N TRP A 145 -9.61 -0.01 19.40
CA TRP A 145 -8.39 0.36 20.12
C TRP A 145 -8.57 1.61 20.98
N GLY A 146 -9.39 2.59 20.51
CA GLY A 146 -9.77 3.75 21.30
C GLY A 146 -10.47 3.36 22.61
N PHE A 147 -11.39 2.39 22.55
CA PHE A 147 -12.00 1.81 23.74
C PHE A 147 -11.00 1.09 24.64
N LEU A 148 -10.14 0.24 24.06
CA LEU A 148 -9.12 -0.50 24.80
C LEU A 148 -8.15 0.42 25.56
N TYR A 149 -7.81 1.58 24.97
CA TYR A 149 -6.92 2.58 25.56
C TYR A 149 -7.63 3.54 26.54
N SER A 150 -8.96 3.45 26.68
CA SER A 150 -9.69 4.36 27.57
C SER A 150 -9.22 4.22 29.03
N PRO A 151 -8.85 5.33 29.68
CA PRO A 151 -8.42 5.30 31.07
C PRO A 151 -9.58 5.10 32.06
N THR A 152 -10.84 5.18 31.57
CA THR A 152 -12.03 5.09 32.45
C THR A 152 -12.68 3.72 32.40
N PHE A 153 -12.78 3.13 31.22
CA PHE A 153 -13.50 1.83 31.04
C PHE A 153 -12.68 0.84 30.21
N GLY A 154 -11.44 1.19 29.85
CA GLY A 154 -10.60 0.34 29.00
C GLY A 154 -10.10 -0.90 29.73
N PRO A 155 -10.16 -2.09 29.12
CA PRO A 155 -9.62 -3.32 29.70
C PRO A 155 -8.12 -3.22 30.06
N LEU A 156 -7.35 -2.41 29.36
CA LEU A 156 -5.92 -2.22 29.65
C LEU A 156 -5.71 -1.55 31.00
N GLU A 157 -6.54 -0.57 31.37
CA GLU A 157 -6.49 0.05 32.70
C GLU A 157 -6.89 -0.92 33.80
N GLN A 158 -7.95 -1.70 33.57
CA GLN A 158 -8.40 -2.73 34.50
C GLN A 158 -7.34 -3.81 34.73
N ILE A 159 -6.66 -4.27 33.67
CA ILE A 159 -5.59 -5.25 33.79
C ILE A 159 -4.38 -4.65 34.53
N SER A 160 -3.97 -3.43 34.18
CA SER A 160 -2.82 -2.78 34.81
C SER A 160 -3.03 -2.52 36.30
N SER A 161 -4.24 -2.18 36.73
CA SER A 161 -4.61 -1.98 38.13
C SER A 161 -4.50 -3.27 38.96
N LEU A 162 -4.72 -4.46 38.38
CA LEU A 162 -4.51 -5.75 39.03
C LEU A 162 -3.04 -5.98 39.41
N PHE A 163 -2.11 -5.36 38.68
CA PHE A 163 -0.67 -5.45 38.92
C PHE A 163 -0.10 -4.23 39.68
N ASN A 164 -0.97 -3.31 40.15
CA ASN A 164 -0.58 -2.02 40.74
C ASN A 164 0.34 -1.18 39.84
N VAL A 165 0.15 -1.27 38.51
CA VAL A 165 0.88 -0.50 37.51
C VAL A 165 -0.10 0.44 36.84
N GLN A 166 0.25 1.72 36.70
CA GLN A 166 -0.56 2.63 35.90
C GLN A 166 -0.29 2.39 34.42
N ALA A 167 -1.32 2.01 33.67
CA ALA A 167 -1.20 1.93 32.22
C ALA A 167 -0.92 3.32 31.62
N PRO A 168 0.07 3.48 30.74
CA PRO A 168 0.27 4.74 30.07
C PRO A 168 -0.95 5.04 29.17
N PHE A 169 -1.56 6.23 29.32
CA PHE A 169 -2.62 6.64 28.42
C PHE A 169 -2.06 6.84 27.00
N LEU A 170 -2.22 5.83 26.16
CA LEU A 170 -1.61 5.76 24.82
C LEU A 170 -2.18 6.79 23.82
N LEU A 171 -3.28 7.46 24.17
CA LEU A 171 -3.82 8.57 23.36
C LEU A 171 -3.43 9.96 23.90
N SER A 172 -2.58 10.05 24.93
CA SER A 172 -2.03 11.34 25.40
C SER A 172 -1.02 11.92 24.41
N SER A 173 -0.78 13.23 24.48
CA SER A 173 0.13 13.95 23.57
C SER A 173 1.54 13.36 23.50
N GLY A 174 2.05 12.78 24.61
CA GLY A 174 3.36 12.14 24.63
C GLY A 174 3.37 10.72 24.05
N ASN A 175 2.23 10.03 24.06
CA ASN A 175 2.15 8.60 23.76
C ASN A 175 1.35 8.28 22.48
N ILE A 176 0.61 9.22 21.91
CA ILE A 176 -0.25 9.01 20.73
C ILE A 176 0.50 8.36 19.56
N PHE A 177 1.77 8.69 19.38
CA PHE A 177 2.61 8.08 18.37
C PHE A 177 2.71 6.56 18.54
N TYR A 178 2.92 6.09 19.77
CA TYR A 178 3.02 4.65 20.09
C TYR A 178 1.66 3.95 20.04
N GLY A 179 0.59 4.65 20.44
CA GLY A 179 -0.77 4.15 20.30
C GLY A 179 -1.13 3.88 18.85
N LEU A 180 -0.88 4.85 17.97
CA LEU A 180 -1.10 4.73 16.53
C LEU A 180 -0.19 3.67 15.91
N LEU A 181 1.08 3.59 16.34
CA LEU A 181 2.03 2.59 15.89
C LEU A 181 1.52 1.17 16.17
N ASN A 182 0.99 0.93 17.36
CA ASN A 182 0.40 -0.36 17.73
C ASN A 182 -0.83 -0.70 16.87
N VAL A 183 -1.78 0.24 16.71
CA VAL A 183 -3.00 0.04 15.92
C VAL A 183 -2.66 -0.36 14.48
N VAL A 184 -1.80 0.42 13.84
CA VAL A 184 -1.43 0.20 12.43
C VAL A 184 -0.60 -1.07 12.26
N THR A 185 0.29 -1.38 13.20
CA THR A 185 1.06 -2.63 13.18
C THR A 185 0.14 -3.85 13.33
N TRP A 186 -0.78 -3.82 14.30
CA TRP A 186 -1.77 -4.88 14.52
C TRP A 186 -2.62 -5.12 13.27
N GLN A 187 -3.08 -4.06 12.62
CA GLN A 187 -3.97 -4.16 11.48
C GLN A 187 -3.29 -4.72 10.24
N TRP A 188 -2.06 -4.27 9.92
CA TRP A 188 -1.42 -4.56 8.64
C TRP A 188 -0.44 -5.73 8.65
N SER A 189 0.14 -6.08 9.82
CA SER A 189 1.18 -7.12 9.88
C SER A 189 0.68 -8.48 9.39
N GLY A 190 -0.59 -8.82 9.62
CA GLY A 190 -1.18 -10.07 9.15
C GLY A 190 -1.27 -10.16 7.63
N TYR A 191 -1.61 -9.07 6.96
CA TYR A 191 -1.61 -9.00 5.50
C TYR A 191 -0.21 -9.17 4.91
N TYR A 192 0.78 -8.47 5.48
CA TYR A 192 2.17 -8.61 5.05
C TYR A 192 2.74 -10.00 5.34
N MET A 193 2.35 -10.61 6.45
CA MET A 193 2.66 -12.00 6.75
C MET A 193 2.18 -12.96 5.65
N VAL A 194 0.95 -12.78 5.14
CA VAL A 194 0.41 -13.61 4.05
C VAL A 194 1.22 -13.46 2.77
N ILE A 195 1.64 -12.24 2.42
CA ILE A 195 2.49 -11.99 1.24
C ILE A 195 3.83 -12.72 1.38
N ILE A 196 4.51 -12.58 2.53
CA ILE A 196 5.80 -13.24 2.79
C ILE A 196 5.62 -14.76 2.81
N TYR A 197 4.57 -15.24 3.46
CA TYR A 197 4.27 -16.67 3.52
C TYR A 197 4.00 -17.28 2.13
N ALA A 198 3.27 -16.59 1.27
CA ALA A 198 3.05 -17.03 -0.11
C ALA A 198 4.36 -17.09 -0.90
N ALA A 199 5.24 -16.09 -0.72
CA ALA A 199 6.56 -16.09 -1.31
C ALA A 199 7.43 -17.24 -0.80
N LEU A 200 7.39 -17.58 0.51
CA LEU A 200 8.09 -18.75 1.07
C LEU A 200 7.59 -20.07 0.45
N LYS A 201 6.27 -20.18 0.22
CA LYS A 201 5.68 -21.40 -0.37
C LYS A 201 5.93 -21.54 -1.88
N SER A 202 6.39 -20.51 -2.56
CA SER A 202 6.80 -20.58 -3.97
C SER A 202 8.24 -21.08 -4.15
N VAL A 203 9.04 -21.16 -3.08
CA VAL A 203 10.42 -21.67 -3.12
C VAL A 203 10.41 -23.18 -3.11
N ASP A 204 11.26 -23.80 -3.95
CA ASP A 204 11.41 -25.24 -4.01
C ASP A 204 11.94 -25.79 -2.67
N THR A 205 11.20 -26.74 -2.09
CA THR A 205 11.54 -27.36 -0.81
C THR A 205 12.84 -28.17 -0.86
N THR A 206 13.25 -28.63 -2.05
CA THR A 206 14.51 -29.37 -2.24
C THR A 206 15.73 -28.56 -1.81
N LEU A 207 15.68 -27.21 -1.92
CA LEU A 207 16.75 -26.33 -1.43
C LEU A 207 16.93 -26.46 0.09
N TYR A 208 15.82 -26.55 0.82
CA TYR A 208 15.85 -26.66 2.28
C TYR A 208 16.29 -28.05 2.73
N GLU A 209 15.92 -29.09 1.98
CA GLU A 209 16.31 -30.47 2.24
C GLU A 209 17.82 -30.67 1.99
N ALA A 210 18.35 -30.16 0.88
CA ALA A 210 19.78 -30.17 0.59
C ALA A 210 20.59 -29.48 1.68
N ALA A 211 20.16 -28.26 2.09
CA ALA A 211 20.82 -27.52 3.16
C ALA A 211 20.81 -28.27 4.51
N ARG A 212 19.76 -29.06 4.80
CA ARG A 212 19.70 -29.89 6.02
C ARG A 212 20.68 -31.07 5.93
N ILE A 213 20.83 -31.67 4.75
CA ILE A 213 21.82 -32.75 4.51
C ILE A 213 23.25 -32.21 4.71
N ASP A 214 23.50 -30.93 4.27
CA ASP A 214 24.77 -30.23 4.48
C ASP A 214 24.98 -29.78 5.94
N GLY A 215 24.08 -30.11 6.86
CA GLY A 215 24.20 -29.80 8.29
C GLY A 215 23.77 -28.39 8.69
N ALA A 216 23.04 -27.65 7.83
CA ALA A 216 22.54 -26.33 8.17
C ALA A 216 21.44 -26.40 9.23
N THR A 217 21.56 -25.57 10.26
CA THR A 217 20.52 -25.41 11.29
C THR A 217 19.28 -24.66 10.73
N ALA A 218 18.12 -24.84 11.37
CA ALA A 218 16.88 -24.14 10.98
C ALA A 218 17.07 -22.62 10.92
N ARG A 219 17.83 -22.04 11.85
CA ARG A 219 18.16 -20.61 11.86
C ARG A 219 19.02 -20.21 10.65
N GLN A 220 19.98 -21.04 10.25
CA GLN A 220 20.79 -20.79 9.07
C GLN A 220 19.96 -20.85 7.80
N ILE A 221 19.08 -21.85 7.67
CA ILE A 221 18.13 -21.95 6.55
C ILE A 221 17.22 -20.72 6.51
N ALA A 222 16.65 -20.29 7.63
CA ALA A 222 15.79 -19.11 7.69
C ALA A 222 16.52 -17.85 7.20
N TRP A 223 17.69 -17.53 7.75
CA TRP A 223 18.37 -16.27 7.48
C TRP A 223 19.22 -16.25 6.22
N LYS A 224 19.81 -17.39 5.84
CA LYS A 224 20.73 -17.47 4.66
C LYS A 224 20.04 -17.91 3.38
N ILE A 225 18.87 -18.56 3.48
CA ILE A 225 18.15 -19.09 2.32
C ILE A 225 16.76 -18.46 2.21
N LYS A 226 15.87 -18.66 3.21
CA LYS A 226 14.48 -18.19 3.13
C LYS A 226 14.38 -16.67 3.00
N VAL A 227 15.01 -15.90 3.89
CA VAL A 227 14.91 -14.43 3.89
C VAL A 227 15.45 -13.80 2.61
N PRO A 228 16.62 -14.15 2.06
CA PRO A 228 17.07 -13.62 0.78
C PRO A 228 16.16 -13.96 -0.40
N LEU A 229 15.60 -15.17 -0.45
CA LEU A 229 14.73 -15.61 -1.54
C LEU A 229 13.38 -14.88 -1.56
N VAL A 230 12.88 -14.41 -0.40
CA VAL A 230 11.64 -13.63 -0.32
C VAL A 230 11.88 -12.11 -0.36
N ALA A 231 13.11 -11.68 -0.61
CA ALA A 231 13.45 -10.24 -0.72
C ALA A 231 12.56 -9.45 -1.71
N PRO A 232 12.13 -9.99 -2.87
CA PRO A 232 11.19 -9.31 -3.75
C PRO A 232 9.83 -9.00 -3.10
N ALA A 233 9.34 -9.89 -2.22
CA ALA A 233 8.11 -9.65 -1.47
C ALA A 233 8.25 -8.47 -0.50
N PHE A 234 9.41 -8.29 0.13
CA PHE A 234 9.68 -7.12 0.97
C PHE A 234 9.64 -5.82 0.18
N ALA A 235 10.18 -5.78 -1.03
CA ALA A 235 10.13 -4.58 -1.87
C ALA A 235 8.68 -4.17 -2.16
N LEU A 236 7.81 -5.12 -2.48
CA LEU A 236 6.38 -4.89 -2.68
C LEU A 236 5.71 -4.34 -1.41
N ILE A 237 5.96 -4.98 -0.25
CA ILE A 237 5.41 -4.56 1.05
C ILE A 237 5.87 -3.14 1.39
N ILE A 238 7.14 -2.80 1.20
CA ILE A 238 7.68 -1.47 1.50
C ILE A 238 7.00 -0.41 0.64
N VAL A 239 6.77 -0.66 -0.66
CA VAL A 239 6.07 0.29 -1.54
C VAL A 239 4.64 0.54 -1.04
N PHE A 240 3.87 -0.51 -0.76
CA PHE A 240 2.50 -0.34 -0.24
C PHE A 240 2.46 0.33 1.13
N SER A 241 3.35 -0.08 2.03
CA SER A 241 3.43 0.50 3.37
C SER A 241 3.86 1.97 3.33
N LEU A 242 4.80 2.33 2.45
CA LEU A 242 5.24 3.71 2.26
C LEU A 242 4.11 4.61 1.73
N ILE A 243 3.35 4.13 0.73
CA ILE A 243 2.18 4.86 0.22
C ILE A 243 1.14 5.03 1.35
N GLY A 244 0.79 3.96 2.05
CA GLY A 244 -0.23 4.01 3.11
C GLY A 244 0.17 4.91 4.28
N THR A 245 1.41 4.82 4.74
CA THR A 245 1.87 5.58 5.92
C THR A 245 2.11 7.06 5.63
N LEU A 246 2.58 7.42 4.44
CA LEU A 246 2.70 8.83 4.06
C LEU A 246 1.33 9.49 3.86
N GLN A 247 0.30 8.71 3.52
CA GLN A 247 -1.09 9.16 3.38
C GLN A 247 -1.94 8.90 4.64
N PHE A 248 -1.31 8.75 5.80
CA PHE A 248 -1.96 8.39 7.06
C PHE A 248 -3.07 9.37 7.46
N PHE A 249 -4.29 8.85 7.61
CA PHE A 249 -5.49 9.67 7.85
C PHE A 249 -6.49 9.00 8.81
N THR A 250 -6.93 7.77 8.53
CA THR A 250 -8.14 7.18 9.14
C THR A 250 -8.00 7.03 10.65
N GLU A 251 -6.94 6.38 11.12
CA GLU A 251 -6.77 6.04 12.53
C GLU A 251 -6.61 7.30 13.39
N PRO A 252 -5.73 8.29 13.04
CA PRO A 252 -5.64 9.51 13.84
C PRO A 252 -6.90 10.37 13.74
N GLN A 253 -7.61 10.39 12.61
CA GLN A 253 -8.86 11.12 12.47
C GLN A 253 -9.97 10.56 13.37
N ILE A 254 -10.07 9.23 13.47
CA ILE A 254 -11.09 8.56 14.29
C ILE A 254 -10.73 8.63 15.78
N LEU A 255 -9.44 8.52 16.14
CA LEU A 255 -8.99 8.60 17.53
C LEU A 255 -8.93 10.04 18.04
N GLY A 256 -8.86 11.05 17.15
CA GLY A 256 -8.73 12.47 17.52
C GLY A 256 -9.73 12.95 18.57
N PRO A 257 -11.04 12.72 18.42
CA PRO A 257 -12.05 13.17 19.38
C PRO A 257 -11.87 12.61 20.81
N ILE A 258 -11.27 11.44 20.96
CA ILE A 258 -11.03 10.78 22.27
C ILE A 258 -9.59 10.91 22.75
N ALA A 259 -8.72 11.51 21.94
CA ALA A 259 -7.30 11.69 22.25
C ALA A 259 -6.98 12.99 22.99
N ASN A 260 -7.97 13.65 23.62
CA ASN A 260 -7.82 14.84 24.45
C ASN A 260 -6.91 15.93 23.82
N GLY A 261 -7.11 16.24 22.54
CA GLY A 261 -6.35 17.25 21.82
C GLY A 261 -4.96 16.81 21.34
N SER A 262 -4.58 15.56 21.51
CA SER A 262 -3.29 15.02 21.04
C SER A 262 -3.20 14.96 19.52
N VAL A 263 -4.34 14.84 18.83
CA VAL A 263 -4.45 14.91 17.37
C VAL A 263 -4.92 16.32 17.00
N THR A 264 -3.98 17.16 16.57
CA THR A 264 -4.26 18.53 16.14
C THR A 264 -4.83 18.57 14.72
N PRO A 265 -5.51 19.68 14.30
CA PRO A 265 -6.03 19.82 12.94
C PRO A 265 -4.97 19.72 11.82
N ASP A 266 -3.70 19.84 12.17
CA ASP A 266 -2.53 19.74 11.29
C ASP A 266 -1.64 18.50 11.60
N PHE A 267 -2.20 17.52 12.31
CA PHE A 267 -1.45 16.35 12.79
C PHE A 267 -0.77 15.56 11.67
N THR A 268 -1.49 15.28 10.59
CA THR A 268 -0.92 14.74 9.35
C THR A 268 -1.28 15.61 8.15
N PRO A 269 -0.55 15.54 7.02
CA PRO A 269 -0.89 16.32 5.83
C PRO A 269 -2.31 16.07 5.33
N ASN A 270 -2.80 14.83 5.41
CA ASN A 270 -4.16 14.49 4.98
C ASN A 270 -5.24 15.05 5.94
N ILE A 271 -5.00 15.01 7.26
CA ILE A 271 -5.90 15.67 8.24
C ILE A 271 -5.92 17.17 8.00
N TYR A 272 -4.76 17.78 7.73
CA TYR A 272 -4.66 19.18 7.42
C TYR A 272 -5.45 19.55 6.15
N ALA A 273 -5.26 18.81 5.05
CA ALA A 273 -6.03 18.98 3.82
C ALA A 273 -7.54 18.81 4.04
N PHE A 274 -7.94 17.80 4.83
CA PHE A 274 -9.33 17.57 5.19
C PHE A 274 -9.93 18.78 5.95
N ASN A 275 -9.25 19.28 6.97
CA ASN A 275 -9.71 20.44 7.75
C ASN A 275 -9.75 21.72 6.90
N LEU A 276 -8.76 21.93 6.01
CA LEU A 276 -8.79 23.04 5.07
C LEU A 276 -10.04 23.00 4.19
N ALA A 277 -10.39 21.82 3.66
CA ALA A 277 -11.54 21.67 2.78
C ALA A 277 -12.87 21.76 3.53
N PHE A 278 -13.06 20.95 4.57
CA PHE A 278 -14.38 20.72 5.17
C PHE A 278 -14.66 21.56 6.42
N THR A 279 -13.62 21.98 7.15
CA THR A 279 -13.79 22.85 8.33
C THR A 279 -13.64 24.31 7.96
N TYR A 280 -12.65 24.64 7.11
CA TYR A 280 -12.34 26.04 6.76
C TYR A 280 -12.83 26.47 5.37
N ALA A 281 -13.47 25.57 4.59
CA ALA A 281 -13.97 25.81 3.23
C ALA A 281 -12.91 26.37 2.25
N GLN A 282 -11.62 26.04 2.47
CA GLN A 282 -10.49 26.45 1.65
C GLN A 282 -10.13 25.37 0.61
N PHE A 283 -11.08 25.00 -0.25
CA PHE A 283 -10.92 23.90 -1.22
C PHE A 283 -9.70 24.07 -2.14
N ASN A 284 -9.41 25.30 -2.56
CA ASN A 284 -8.26 25.61 -3.43
C ASN A 284 -6.93 25.19 -2.77
N TYR A 285 -6.72 25.63 -1.52
CA TYR A 285 -5.50 25.32 -0.81
C TYR A 285 -5.46 23.88 -0.32
N ALA A 286 -6.59 23.31 0.08
CA ALA A 286 -6.70 21.88 0.38
C ALA A 286 -6.28 20.99 -0.79
N SER A 287 -6.73 21.34 -2.01
CA SER A 287 -6.32 20.65 -3.24
C SER A 287 -4.81 20.74 -3.47
N THR A 288 -4.22 21.95 -3.22
CA THR A 288 -2.77 22.13 -3.32
C THR A 288 -2.01 21.25 -2.34
N ILE A 289 -2.42 21.19 -1.07
CA ILE A 289 -1.81 20.34 -0.03
C ILE A 289 -1.90 18.86 -0.44
N SER A 290 -3.05 18.42 -0.96
CA SER A 290 -3.23 17.03 -1.41
C SER A 290 -2.31 16.68 -2.58
N PHE A 291 -2.17 17.55 -3.59
CA PHE A 291 -1.23 17.34 -4.69
C PHE A 291 0.24 17.43 -4.26
N ALA A 292 0.57 18.35 -3.35
CA ALA A 292 1.92 18.44 -2.78
C ALA A 292 2.30 17.16 -2.03
N LEU A 293 1.38 16.61 -1.22
CA LEU A 293 1.59 15.32 -0.57
C LEU A 293 1.71 14.18 -1.60
N GLY A 294 0.84 14.12 -2.61
CA GLY A 294 0.93 13.14 -3.69
C GLY A 294 2.29 13.16 -4.40
N PHE A 295 2.82 14.36 -4.66
CA PHE A 295 4.16 14.53 -5.21
C PHE A 295 5.26 13.98 -4.27
N VAL A 296 5.18 14.26 -2.98
CA VAL A 296 6.13 13.72 -1.98
C VAL A 296 6.08 12.19 -1.95
N VAL A 297 4.88 11.60 -1.94
CA VAL A 297 4.69 10.14 -1.98
C VAL A 297 5.30 9.56 -3.26
N PHE A 298 5.00 10.15 -4.41
CA PHE A 298 5.56 9.73 -5.70
C PHE A 298 7.09 9.75 -5.69
N VAL A 299 7.70 10.84 -5.23
CA VAL A 299 9.16 10.97 -5.12
C VAL A 299 9.76 9.94 -4.17
N ALA A 300 9.13 9.72 -3.00
CA ALA A 300 9.60 8.73 -2.03
C ALA A 300 9.60 7.31 -2.62
N VAL A 301 8.51 6.91 -3.29
CA VAL A 301 8.40 5.61 -3.96
C VAL A 301 9.38 5.50 -5.13
N ALA A 302 9.52 6.54 -5.95
CA ALA A 302 10.47 6.55 -7.06
C ALA A 302 11.92 6.40 -6.58
N ILE A 303 12.31 7.13 -5.53
CA ILE A 303 13.64 6.99 -4.91
C ILE A 303 13.85 5.56 -4.44
N PHE A 304 12.89 5.00 -3.70
CA PHE A 304 12.98 3.63 -3.22
C PHE A 304 13.16 2.64 -4.38
N MET A 305 12.37 2.74 -5.46
CA MET A 305 12.48 1.86 -6.62
C MET A 305 13.81 1.99 -7.35
N VAL A 306 14.32 3.22 -7.52
CA VAL A 306 15.62 3.45 -8.17
C VAL A 306 16.78 2.88 -7.34
N VAL A 307 16.74 3.06 -6.02
CA VAL A 307 17.78 2.54 -5.11
C VAL A 307 17.78 1.02 -5.08
N THR A 308 16.59 0.40 -5.04
CA THR A 308 16.46 -1.06 -5.01
C THR A 308 16.83 -1.71 -6.34
N ARG A 309 16.46 -1.09 -7.48
CA ARG A 309 16.83 -1.58 -8.81
C ARG A 309 18.35 -1.60 -9.04
N LYS A 310 19.09 -0.62 -8.54
CA LYS A 310 20.56 -0.56 -8.67
C LYS A 310 21.29 -1.67 -7.90
N ARG A 311 20.65 -2.26 -6.88
CA ARG A 311 21.25 -3.35 -6.10
C ARG A 311 21.04 -4.75 -6.69
N GLY A 312 20.43 -4.85 -7.89
CA GLY A 312 20.47 -6.04 -8.78
C GLY A 312 19.86 -7.35 -8.29
N SER A 313 19.51 -7.49 -7.01
CA SER A 313 19.13 -8.77 -6.43
C SER A 313 17.66 -8.89 -5.96
N ILE A 314 16.86 -7.84 -6.15
CA ILE A 314 15.48 -7.83 -5.59
C ILE A 314 14.44 -8.15 -6.67
N PHE A 315 14.79 -8.04 -7.98
CA PHE A 315 13.85 -8.23 -9.09
C PHE A 315 14.33 -9.21 -10.17
N THR A 316 15.45 -9.91 -9.97
CA THR A 316 15.89 -11.07 -10.74
C THR A 316 15.83 -12.33 -9.89
#